data_5e4111ed0f942fdf72a66726fcb59ccc
#
_entry.id   5e4111ed0f942fdf72a66726fcb59ccc
#
_cell.length_a   1.000
_cell.length_b   1.000
_cell.length_c   1.000
_cell.angle_alpha   90.00
_cell.angle_beta   90.00
_cell.angle_gamma   90.00
#
_symmetry.space_group_name_H-M   'P 1'
#
loop_
_entity.id
_entity.type
_entity.pdbx_description
1 polymer ?
#
loop_
_entity_poly.entity_id
_entity_poly.type
_entity_poly.pdbx_seq_one_letter_code
_entity_poly.pdbx_strand_id
1 'polypeptide(L)'
;VSNQLLDLHVLSSDSLMYLRLSGEASADLILGIENLSAEKLNHLILNIDHWKKLSPTIQKQISAVHFKQDQLMHLSHSDRIVGLRSIAACHDLLSLDRAQQLGFDAVILSPVLHTATHPNAKPLGWKQFEILAKHANIPVFALGGLKPDDLKMAQQHGAFGIAGISQF
;
A
#
# COMPACT_ATOMS: atom_id res chain seq x y z
N VAL A 1 8.23 -0.54 2.83
CA VAL A 1 7.56 0.50 3.63
C VAL A 1 8.61 1.16 4.52
N SER A 2 8.81 2.44 4.40
CA SER A 2 9.76 3.20 5.23
C SER A 2 9.06 4.28 6.04
N ASN A 3 9.61 4.61 7.19
CA ASN A 3 9.24 5.76 8.01
C ASN A 3 10.16 6.97 7.78
N GLN A 4 11.13 6.85 6.86
CA GLN A 4 12.14 7.88 6.59
C GLN A 4 12.27 8.13 5.09
N LEU A 5 12.43 9.39 4.71
CA LEU A 5 12.65 9.82 3.31
C LEU A 5 14.01 9.38 2.74
N LEU A 6 14.92 8.89 3.57
CA LEU A 6 16.30 8.58 3.19
C LEU A 6 16.46 7.29 2.38
N ASP A 7 15.49 6.37 2.43
CA ASP A 7 15.62 5.03 1.82
C ASP A 7 15.29 4.98 0.33
N LEU A 8 14.92 6.12 -0.27
CA LEU A 8 14.56 6.21 -1.70
C LEU A 8 15.73 5.96 -2.68
N HIS A 9 16.95 5.83 -2.18
CA HIS A 9 18.13 5.57 -3.00
C HIS A 9 18.34 4.09 -3.36
N VAL A 10 17.60 3.18 -2.74
CA VAL A 10 17.81 1.71 -2.84
C VAL A 10 16.74 1.03 -3.72
N LEU A 11 15.79 1.78 -4.24
CA LEU A 11 14.69 1.19 -5.02
C LEU A 11 15.17 0.78 -6.43
N SER A 12 14.84 -0.45 -6.82
CA SER A 12 14.91 -0.86 -8.22
C SER A 12 13.84 -0.12 -9.05
N SER A 13 14.04 -0.02 -10.37
CA SER A 13 13.07 0.60 -11.29
C SER A 13 11.65 0.03 -11.20
N ASP A 14 11.52 -1.22 -10.75
CA ASP A 14 10.27 -1.96 -10.68
C ASP A 14 9.62 -1.95 -9.27
N SER A 15 10.19 -1.14 -8.36
CA SER A 15 9.73 -1.07 -6.98
C SER A 15 9.05 0.26 -6.69
N LEU A 16 7.99 0.21 -5.88
CA LEU A 16 7.34 1.39 -5.30
C LEU A 16 7.57 1.42 -3.79
N MET A 17 7.78 2.61 -3.24
CA MET A 17 7.93 2.80 -1.80
C MET A 17 6.65 3.36 -1.19
N TYR A 18 6.04 2.60 -0.29
CA TYR A 18 4.99 3.14 0.57
C TYR A 18 5.62 3.82 1.79
N LEU A 19 5.58 5.14 1.82
CA LEU A 19 5.97 5.93 2.97
C LEU A 19 4.88 5.87 4.03
N ARG A 20 5.11 5.03 5.05
CA ARG A 20 4.19 4.87 6.18
C ARG A 20 4.59 5.80 7.32
N LEU A 21 3.78 6.81 7.54
CA LEU A 21 3.95 7.73 8.64
C LEU A 21 3.05 7.33 9.82
N SER A 22 3.60 7.35 11.03
CA SER A 22 2.84 7.17 12.26
C SER A 22 2.27 8.52 12.69
N GLY A 23 0.95 8.60 12.77
CA GLY A 23 0.27 9.83 13.18
C GLY A 23 0.08 10.85 12.05
N GLU A 24 -0.11 12.11 12.42
CA GLU A 24 -0.17 13.22 11.48
C GLU A 24 1.23 13.54 10.92
N ALA A 25 1.29 13.78 9.60
CA ALA A 25 2.54 14.24 8.99
C ALA A 25 2.91 15.61 9.56
N SER A 26 4.13 15.73 10.09
CA SER A 26 4.67 17.03 10.50
C SER A 26 4.85 17.93 9.29
N ALA A 27 4.86 19.25 9.51
CA ALA A 27 5.13 20.23 8.46
C ALA A 27 6.49 19.98 7.79
N ASP A 28 7.51 19.60 8.56
CA ASP A 28 8.86 19.30 8.06
C ASP A 28 8.86 18.09 7.10
N LEU A 29 8.04 17.07 7.38
CA LEU A 29 7.94 15.91 6.53
C LEU A 29 7.22 16.23 5.21
N ILE A 30 6.12 17.00 5.26
CA ILE A 30 5.44 17.48 4.05
C ILE A 30 6.40 18.30 3.20
N LEU A 31 7.13 19.24 3.81
CA LEU A 31 8.15 20.03 3.13
C LEU A 31 9.27 19.14 2.55
N GLY A 32 9.68 18.11 3.28
CA GLY A 32 10.65 17.12 2.79
C GLY A 32 10.18 16.39 1.55
N ILE A 33 8.91 15.97 1.49
CA ILE A 33 8.31 15.34 0.31
C ILE A 33 8.26 16.33 -0.86
N GLU A 34 7.84 17.56 -0.63
CA GLU A 34 7.73 18.60 -1.66
C GLU A 34 9.08 18.99 -2.30
N ASN A 35 10.19 18.73 -1.61
CA ASN A 35 11.54 18.96 -2.11
C ASN A 35 12.18 17.73 -2.80
N LEU A 36 11.46 16.61 -2.93
CA LEU A 36 11.98 15.46 -3.67
C LEU A 36 12.01 15.71 -5.18
N SER A 37 12.94 15.05 -5.87
CA SER A 37 12.96 15.03 -7.34
C SER A 37 11.72 14.33 -7.91
N ALA A 38 11.32 14.69 -9.12
CA ALA A 38 10.19 14.06 -9.82
C ALA A 38 10.36 12.53 -9.94
N GLU A 39 11.58 12.06 -10.17
CA GLU A 39 11.92 10.63 -10.20
C GLU A 39 11.55 9.95 -8.89
N LYS A 40 11.95 10.51 -7.74
CA LYS A 40 11.63 9.98 -6.41
C LYS A 40 10.13 10.02 -6.11
N LEU A 41 9.45 11.12 -6.46
CA LEU A 41 8.01 11.26 -6.28
C LEU A 41 7.23 10.20 -7.07
N ASN A 42 7.67 9.86 -8.28
CA ASN A 42 7.07 8.83 -9.12
C ASN A 42 7.22 7.40 -8.56
N HIS A 43 8.04 7.20 -7.55
CA HIS A 43 8.18 5.92 -6.84
C HIS A 43 7.43 5.89 -5.50
N LEU A 44 6.81 7.01 -5.09
CA LEU A 44 6.12 7.09 -3.81
C LEU A 44 4.66 6.62 -3.88
N ILE A 45 4.27 5.90 -2.84
CA ILE A 45 2.88 5.66 -2.44
C ILE A 45 2.70 6.37 -1.09
N LEU A 46 1.66 7.17 -0.97
CA LEU A 46 1.33 7.89 0.27
C LEU A 46 -0.07 7.52 0.77
N ASN A 47 -0.25 7.54 2.09
CA ASN A 47 -1.62 7.52 2.62
C ASN A 47 -2.39 8.75 2.11
N ILE A 48 -3.67 8.56 1.80
CA ILE A 48 -4.53 9.61 1.22
C ILE A 48 -4.55 10.90 2.05
N ASP A 49 -4.52 10.82 3.38
CA ASP A 49 -4.55 11.99 4.25
C ASP A 49 -3.26 12.81 4.17
N HIS A 50 -2.12 12.16 3.95
CA HIS A 50 -0.85 12.85 3.72
C HIS A 50 -0.78 13.44 2.31
N TRP A 51 -1.24 12.70 1.30
CA TRP A 51 -1.31 13.19 -0.08
C TRP A 51 -2.17 14.46 -0.20
N LYS A 52 -3.30 14.55 0.50
CA LYS A 52 -4.17 15.74 0.53
C LYS A 52 -3.49 17.01 1.08
N LYS A 53 -2.42 16.85 1.86
CA LYS A 53 -1.64 17.97 2.44
C LYS A 53 -0.59 18.54 1.48
N LEU A 54 -0.29 17.86 0.38
CA LEU A 54 0.70 18.29 -0.62
C LEU A 54 0.13 19.34 -1.58
N SER A 55 1.01 20.15 -2.15
CA SER A 55 0.63 21.07 -3.23
C SER A 55 0.11 20.32 -4.47
N PRO A 56 -0.80 20.92 -5.26
CA PRO A 56 -1.36 20.27 -6.45
C PRO A 56 -0.31 19.81 -7.48
N THR A 57 0.81 20.50 -7.54
CA THR A 57 1.93 20.15 -8.43
C THR A 57 2.58 18.84 -8.00
N ILE A 58 2.83 18.66 -6.72
CA ILE A 58 3.44 17.44 -6.16
C ILE A 58 2.46 16.29 -6.14
N GLN A 59 1.19 16.55 -5.84
CA GLN A 59 0.13 15.53 -5.87
C GLN A 59 0.09 14.77 -7.20
N LYS A 60 0.27 15.46 -8.33
CA LYS A 60 0.25 14.87 -9.68
C LYS A 60 1.47 13.98 -9.98
N GLN A 61 2.54 14.08 -9.20
CA GLN A 61 3.78 13.33 -9.38
C GLN A 61 3.85 12.07 -8.51
N ILE A 62 2.94 11.94 -7.53
CA ILE A 62 2.88 10.76 -6.65
C ILE A 62 2.36 9.56 -7.44
N SER A 63 3.02 8.43 -7.31
CA SER A 63 2.70 7.21 -8.06
C SER A 63 1.32 6.64 -7.74
N ALA A 64 0.98 6.57 -6.46
CA ALA A 64 -0.30 6.05 -6.00
C ALA A 64 -0.64 6.54 -4.59
N VAL A 65 -1.91 6.46 -4.23
CA VAL A 65 -2.38 6.69 -2.86
C VAL A 65 -2.83 5.38 -2.22
N HIS A 66 -2.55 5.28 -0.94
CA HIS A 66 -2.93 4.15 -0.11
C HIS A 66 -4.05 4.53 0.85
N PHE A 67 -5.05 3.67 0.94
CA PHE A 67 -6.14 3.76 1.90
C PHE A 67 -6.03 2.65 2.92
N LYS A 68 -6.10 3.00 4.21
CA LYS A 68 -6.29 2.01 5.27
C LYS A 68 -7.69 1.38 5.14
N GLN A 69 -7.90 0.21 5.74
CA GLN A 69 -9.20 -0.47 5.68
C GLN A 69 -10.33 0.39 6.25
N ASP A 70 -10.11 1.09 7.35
CA ASP A 70 -11.11 2.00 7.94
C ASP A 70 -11.47 3.14 6.99
N GLN A 71 -10.49 3.75 6.32
CA GLN A 71 -10.71 4.77 5.29
C GLN A 71 -11.50 4.21 4.10
N LEU A 72 -11.13 3.02 3.61
CA LEU A 72 -11.82 2.32 2.52
C LEU A 72 -13.30 2.07 2.84
N MET A 73 -13.59 1.61 4.05
CA MET A 73 -14.97 1.25 4.45
C MET A 73 -15.91 2.45 4.55
N HIS A 74 -15.37 3.65 4.78
CA HIS A 74 -16.15 4.90 4.84
C HIS A 74 -16.16 5.68 3.51
N LEU A 75 -15.41 5.23 2.49
CA LEU A 75 -15.30 5.91 1.22
C LEU A 75 -16.58 5.74 0.38
N SER A 76 -16.98 6.78 -0.33
CA SER A 76 -18.02 6.70 -1.37
C SER A 76 -17.41 6.73 -2.78
N HIS A 77 -18.19 6.40 -3.81
CA HIS A 77 -17.72 6.50 -5.20
C HIS A 77 -17.30 7.92 -5.60
N SER A 78 -17.97 8.94 -5.04
CA SER A 78 -17.65 10.36 -5.30
C SER A 78 -16.33 10.81 -4.69
N ASP A 79 -15.79 10.08 -3.71
CA ASP A 79 -14.55 10.43 -3.03
C ASP A 79 -13.30 9.97 -3.80
N ARG A 80 -13.50 9.19 -4.87
CA ARG A 80 -12.39 8.74 -5.71
C ARG A 80 -11.78 9.88 -6.50
N ILE A 81 -10.44 9.89 -6.56
CA ILE A 81 -9.68 10.89 -7.31
C ILE A 81 -9.41 10.32 -8.70
N VAL A 82 -10.06 10.90 -9.70
CA VAL A 82 -9.92 10.47 -11.10
C VAL A 82 -8.47 10.67 -11.56
N GLY A 83 -7.91 9.63 -12.20
CA GLY A 83 -6.54 9.67 -12.76
C GLY A 83 -5.43 9.39 -11.73
N LEU A 84 -5.78 9.15 -10.45
CA LEU A 84 -4.82 8.77 -9.43
C LEU A 84 -4.96 7.28 -9.09
N ARG A 85 -3.87 6.53 -9.18
CA ARG A 85 -3.86 5.12 -8.78
C ARG A 85 -4.12 4.99 -7.29
N SER A 86 -4.97 4.04 -6.93
CA SER A 86 -5.43 3.81 -5.55
C SER A 86 -5.21 2.36 -5.12
N ILE A 87 -4.63 2.19 -3.94
CA ILE A 87 -4.33 0.90 -3.33
C ILE A 87 -5.02 0.83 -1.97
N ALA A 88 -5.77 -0.24 -1.69
CA ALA A 88 -6.43 -0.42 -0.40
C ALA A 88 -5.76 -1.51 0.45
N ALA A 89 -5.61 -1.26 1.76
CA ALA A 89 -5.34 -2.32 2.72
C ALA A 89 -6.63 -3.10 3.00
N CYS A 90 -6.57 -4.42 2.85
CA CYS A 90 -7.67 -5.34 3.11
C CYS A 90 -7.22 -6.47 4.04
N HIS A 91 -8.10 -6.90 4.94
CA HIS A 91 -7.81 -7.98 5.88
C HIS A 91 -8.81 -9.14 5.78
N ASP A 92 -9.88 -8.97 5.01
CA ASP A 92 -10.99 -9.90 4.88
C ASP A 92 -11.70 -9.75 3.51
N LEU A 93 -12.67 -10.61 3.27
CA LEU A 93 -13.47 -10.60 2.04
C LEU A 93 -14.29 -9.32 1.89
N LEU A 94 -14.84 -8.80 2.97
CA LEU A 94 -15.70 -7.61 2.94
C LEU A 94 -14.93 -6.37 2.46
N SER A 95 -13.73 -6.16 2.99
CA SER A 95 -12.86 -5.05 2.56
C SER A 95 -12.34 -5.25 1.14
N LEU A 96 -12.05 -6.48 0.73
CA LEU A 96 -11.67 -6.81 -0.64
C LEU A 96 -12.79 -6.49 -1.63
N ASP A 97 -14.02 -6.94 -1.37
CA ASP A 97 -15.18 -6.65 -2.21
C ASP A 97 -15.47 -5.15 -2.27
N ARG A 98 -15.31 -4.46 -1.15
CA ARG A 98 -15.47 -3.00 -1.11
C ARG A 98 -14.46 -2.28 -2.00
N ALA A 99 -13.20 -2.68 -1.97
CA ALA A 99 -12.16 -2.13 -2.84
C ALA A 99 -12.50 -2.36 -4.33
N GLN A 100 -12.95 -3.56 -4.69
CA GLN A 100 -13.35 -3.90 -6.04
C GLN A 100 -14.57 -3.08 -6.51
N GLN A 101 -15.61 -2.98 -5.69
CA GLN A 101 -16.82 -2.19 -5.97
C GLN A 101 -16.49 -0.71 -6.20
N LEU A 102 -15.57 -0.16 -5.43
CA LEU A 102 -15.09 1.20 -5.59
C LEU A 102 -14.10 1.37 -6.76
N GLY A 103 -13.67 0.28 -7.41
CA GLY A 103 -12.77 0.29 -8.56
C GLY A 103 -11.33 0.66 -8.19
N PHE A 104 -10.81 0.18 -7.07
CA PHE A 104 -9.39 0.34 -6.72
C PHE A 104 -8.50 -0.37 -7.73
N ASP A 105 -7.28 0.15 -7.93
CA ASP A 105 -6.33 -0.39 -8.91
C ASP A 105 -5.58 -1.61 -8.38
N ALA A 106 -5.47 -1.73 -7.06
CA ALA A 106 -4.86 -2.88 -6.39
C ALA A 106 -5.28 -2.96 -4.91
N VAL A 107 -5.03 -4.10 -4.29
CA VAL A 107 -5.18 -4.29 -2.84
C VAL A 107 -3.93 -4.91 -2.22
N ILE A 108 -3.72 -4.61 -0.96
CA ILE A 108 -2.73 -5.27 -0.09
C ILE A 108 -3.49 -6.13 0.91
N LEU A 109 -3.42 -7.45 0.78
CA LEU A 109 -3.97 -8.39 1.76
C LEU A 109 -2.95 -8.67 2.86
N SER A 110 -3.36 -8.47 4.10
CA SER A 110 -2.47 -8.59 5.26
C SER A 110 -3.20 -8.92 6.58
N PRO A 111 -2.50 -9.43 7.60
CA PRO A 111 -1.17 -9.99 7.50
C PRO A 111 -1.22 -11.44 6.96
N VAL A 112 -0.29 -11.83 6.08
CA VAL A 112 -0.22 -13.22 5.58
C VAL A 112 0.38 -14.12 6.65
N LEU A 113 1.53 -13.73 7.22
CA LEU A 113 2.21 -14.43 8.31
C LEU A 113 2.25 -13.55 9.56
N HIS A 114 2.64 -14.13 10.69
CA HIS A 114 2.86 -13.37 11.92
C HIS A 114 3.87 -12.23 11.71
N THR A 115 3.61 -11.08 12.27
CA THR A 115 4.43 -9.88 12.12
C THR A 115 4.62 -9.17 13.45
N ALA A 116 5.84 -8.71 13.71
CA ALA A 116 6.16 -7.93 14.91
C ALA A 116 5.42 -6.59 14.97
N THR A 117 5.06 -6.02 13.81
CA THR A 117 4.34 -4.73 13.74
C THR A 117 2.92 -4.82 14.32
N HIS A 118 2.28 -5.97 14.22
CA HIS A 118 0.93 -6.24 14.75
C HIS A 118 0.88 -7.64 15.37
N PRO A 119 1.51 -7.85 16.56
CA PRO A 119 1.69 -9.18 17.15
C PRO A 119 0.37 -9.87 17.52
N ASN A 120 -0.69 -9.09 17.78
CA ASN A 120 -2.01 -9.60 18.14
C ASN A 120 -2.91 -9.86 16.93
N ALA A 121 -2.51 -9.49 15.71
CA ALA A 121 -3.31 -9.75 14.53
C ALA A 121 -3.22 -11.22 14.13
N LYS A 122 -4.38 -11.87 13.95
CA LYS A 122 -4.43 -13.23 13.43
C LYS A 122 -4.01 -13.24 11.96
N PRO A 123 -2.95 -13.98 11.59
CA PRO A 123 -2.54 -14.05 10.19
C PRO A 123 -3.55 -14.86 9.37
N LEU A 124 -3.66 -14.51 8.08
CA LEU A 124 -4.47 -15.24 7.12
C LEU A 124 -3.92 -16.66 6.87
N GLY A 125 -2.62 -16.79 6.85
CA GLY A 125 -1.93 -17.95 6.31
C GLY A 125 -2.11 -18.06 4.79
N TRP A 126 -1.25 -18.81 4.14
CA TRP A 126 -1.25 -18.95 2.67
C TRP A 126 -2.57 -19.47 2.12
N LYS A 127 -3.22 -20.43 2.82
CA LYS A 127 -4.49 -21.01 2.37
C LYS A 127 -5.62 -19.98 2.28
N GLN A 128 -5.81 -19.17 3.31
CA GLN A 128 -6.85 -18.14 3.32
C GLN A 128 -6.48 -16.98 2.37
N PHE A 129 -5.19 -16.61 2.32
CA PHE A 129 -4.70 -15.65 1.35
C PHE A 129 -5.05 -16.06 -0.09
N GLU A 130 -4.78 -17.31 -0.46
CA GLU A 130 -5.05 -17.82 -1.81
C GLU A 130 -6.55 -17.78 -2.16
N ILE A 131 -7.42 -18.11 -1.20
CA ILE A 131 -8.88 -18.04 -1.41
C ILE A 131 -9.28 -16.61 -1.74
N LEU A 132 -8.80 -15.63 -0.97
CA LEU A 132 -9.09 -14.20 -1.19
C LEU A 132 -8.46 -13.69 -2.48
N ALA A 133 -7.22 -14.06 -2.76
CA ALA A 133 -6.52 -13.66 -3.98
C ALA A 133 -7.20 -14.18 -5.25
N LYS A 134 -7.72 -15.42 -5.23
CA LYS A 134 -8.51 -16.00 -6.34
C LYS A 134 -9.89 -15.35 -6.51
N HIS A 135 -10.46 -14.82 -5.44
CA HIS A 135 -11.72 -14.07 -5.50
C HIS A 135 -11.53 -12.67 -6.09
N ALA A 136 -10.33 -12.11 -5.96
CA ALA A 136 -10.05 -10.77 -6.44
C ALA A 136 -10.03 -10.71 -7.97
N ASN A 137 -10.61 -9.64 -8.53
CA ASN A 137 -10.54 -9.30 -9.95
C ASN A 137 -9.55 -8.14 -10.23
N ILE A 138 -8.82 -7.71 -9.23
CA ILE A 138 -7.76 -6.68 -9.26
C ILE A 138 -6.45 -7.24 -8.67
N PRO A 139 -5.29 -6.67 -9.01
CA PRO A 139 -4.00 -7.11 -8.48
C PRO A 139 -3.97 -7.15 -6.95
N VAL A 140 -3.49 -8.28 -6.39
CA VAL A 140 -3.36 -8.51 -4.96
C VAL A 140 -1.89 -8.57 -4.58
N PHE A 141 -1.47 -7.75 -3.63
CA PHE A 141 -0.14 -7.81 -3.03
C PHE A 141 -0.22 -8.45 -1.65
N ALA A 142 0.70 -9.37 -1.38
CA ALA A 142 0.80 -10.01 -0.07
C ALA A 142 1.68 -9.17 0.87
N LEU A 143 1.22 -8.96 2.12
CA LEU A 143 1.98 -8.23 3.15
C LEU A 143 1.86 -8.93 4.51
N GLY A 144 2.90 -8.79 5.32
CA GLY A 144 2.92 -9.24 6.72
C GLY A 144 3.77 -10.46 6.96
N GLY A 145 4.89 -10.28 7.66
CA GLY A 145 5.85 -11.30 8.01
C GLY A 145 6.64 -11.88 6.83
N LEU A 146 6.58 -11.23 5.66
CA LEU A 146 7.23 -11.68 4.42
C LEU A 146 8.61 -11.04 4.24
N LYS A 147 9.46 -11.73 3.49
CA LYS A 147 10.78 -11.28 3.03
C LYS A 147 10.89 -11.42 1.50
N PRO A 148 11.88 -10.82 0.84
CA PRO A 148 12.01 -10.88 -0.63
C PRO A 148 11.95 -12.29 -1.22
N ASP A 149 12.55 -13.28 -0.56
CA ASP A 149 12.55 -14.69 -0.99
C ASP A 149 11.16 -15.32 -1.04
N ASP A 150 10.17 -14.76 -0.34
CA ASP A 150 8.79 -15.26 -0.33
C ASP A 150 7.99 -14.87 -1.58
N LEU A 151 8.54 -14.05 -2.49
CA LEU A 151 7.85 -13.60 -3.71
C LEU A 151 7.32 -14.79 -4.53
N LYS A 152 8.16 -15.79 -4.76
CA LYS A 152 7.76 -16.97 -5.54
C LYS A 152 6.61 -17.75 -4.89
N MET A 153 6.67 -17.90 -3.56
CA MET A 153 5.59 -18.54 -2.79
C MET A 153 4.30 -17.71 -2.86
N ALA A 154 4.39 -16.40 -2.70
CA ALA A 154 3.24 -15.51 -2.80
C ALA A 154 2.56 -15.61 -4.19
N GLN A 155 3.35 -15.62 -5.26
CA GLN A 155 2.86 -15.77 -6.63
C GLN A 155 2.18 -17.13 -6.86
N GLN A 156 2.70 -18.21 -6.28
CA GLN A 156 2.05 -19.54 -6.33
C GLN A 156 0.67 -19.54 -5.66
N HIS A 157 0.46 -18.66 -4.69
CA HIS A 157 -0.83 -18.45 -4.03
C HIS A 157 -1.68 -17.30 -4.61
N GLY A 158 -1.35 -16.83 -5.82
CA GLY A 158 -2.15 -15.85 -6.56
C GLY A 158 -1.82 -14.39 -6.27
N ALA A 159 -0.74 -14.08 -5.54
CA ALA A 159 -0.29 -12.71 -5.42
C ALA A 159 0.31 -12.20 -6.73
N PHE A 160 0.03 -10.93 -7.05
CA PHE A 160 0.74 -10.21 -8.10
C PHE A 160 2.17 -9.87 -7.68
N GLY A 161 2.36 -9.57 -6.40
CA GLY A 161 3.63 -9.24 -5.79
C GLY A 161 3.58 -9.27 -4.27
N ILE A 162 4.67 -8.86 -3.65
CA ILE A 162 4.77 -8.77 -2.18
C ILE A 162 5.09 -7.35 -1.75
N ALA A 163 4.72 -7.02 -0.50
CA ALA A 163 5.12 -5.81 0.19
C ALA A 163 5.77 -6.18 1.53
N GLY A 164 6.73 -5.39 1.97
CA GLY A 164 7.44 -5.61 3.23
C GLY A 164 7.77 -4.32 3.95
N ILE A 165 8.14 -4.41 5.24
CA ILE A 165 8.46 -3.26 6.09
C ILE A 165 9.88 -3.38 6.65
N SER A 166 10.23 -4.51 7.25
CA SER A 166 11.42 -4.66 8.07
C SER A 166 12.48 -5.59 7.49
N GLN A 167 12.23 -6.19 6.35
CA GLN A 167 13.16 -7.14 5.71
C GLN A 167 13.35 -6.85 4.21
N PHE A 168 12.97 -5.66 3.77
CA PHE A 168 13.11 -5.14 2.41
C PHE A 168 14.07 -3.98 2.39
#